data_2615d377d2f58c2ca2fba6bae61bbc61
#
_entry.id   2615d377d2f58c2ca2fba6bae61bbc61
#
_cell.length_a   1.000
_cell.length_b   1.000
_cell.length_c   1.000
_cell.angle_alpha   90.00
_cell.angle_beta   90.00
_cell.angle_gamma   90.00
#
_symmetry.space_group_name_H-M   'P 1'
#
loop_
_entity.id
_entity.type
_entity.pdbx_description
1 polymer ?
#
loop_
_entity_poly.entity_id
_entity_poly.type
_entity_poly.pdbx_seq_one_letter_code
_entity_poly.pdbx_strand_id
1 'polypeptide(L)'
;MKPLGRRSFLAAVSATVSARALGRTPTAGTLRLRLPLYFGGIDPHSADDPLSALFAPSIADPLFALDANGKPYPALASALPERTATGSRITLRPELLSARGKLLSAADVVFSLKRTQGSGGAAVLGAFRPPLADGKDRLSLSVPEASPEALARALANPLTAIVPRGFSPTTPDGTGAFKATLGSSSLTLTRNESAARGAAFLDRIELSRASDLADALRAFETGQVDVGWLGNGLYRPKASALPLDGPIFGWIVLRTGLDAKAWGAPGIAAQLTAGLPGSALTRFGIRPLAGAGDGVRWGGGPTSLLVNEDAPYAVELARALESLLSSNGNEVRTTPIPRTTWLEARRARRYGLLLDFVRAANGDVTQSAQALLSAVDPALARRPPKNLNSVLDATRTLTLGIVGEVRVAGARSPEFEGLDTWQLGSVWLNPERR
;
A
#
# COMPACT_ATOMS: atom_id res chain seq x y z
N MET A 1 -11.08 9.37 -66.73
CA MET A 1 -10.86 8.81 -65.38
C MET A 1 -9.58 8.01 -65.41
N LYS A 2 -8.54 8.46 -64.69
CA LYS A 2 -7.27 7.72 -64.61
C LYS A 2 -7.38 6.70 -63.45
N PRO A 3 -6.99 5.44 -63.62
CA PRO A 3 -7.05 4.44 -62.56
C PRO A 3 -6.04 4.77 -61.48
N LEU A 4 -6.50 4.77 -60.21
CA LEU A 4 -5.67 4.89 -59.03
C LEU A 4 -4.76 3.66 -58.93
N GLY A 5 -3.47 3.90 -58.93
CA GLY A 5 -2.45 2.86 -58.95
C GLY A 5 -2.42 2.04 -57.65
N ARG A 6 -2.06 0.75 -57.77
CA ARG A 6 -1.92 -0.22 -56.65
C ARG A 6 -1.11 0.27 -55.44
N ARG A 7 -0.21 1.22 -55.66
CA ARG A 7 0.61 1.82 -54.56
C ARG A 7 -0.18 2.70 -53.61
N SER A 8 -1.21 3.41 -54.12
CA SER A 8 -2.07 4.26 -53.27
C SER A 8 -3.02 3.44 -52.38
N PHE A 9 -3.41 2.26 -52.85
CA PHE A 9 -4.27 1.35 -52.07
C PHE A 9 -3.48 0.70 -50.90
N LEU A 10 -2.24 0.31 -51.11
CA LEU A 10 -1.39 -0.26 -50.05
C LEU A 10 -1.02 0.77 -48.98
N ALA A 11 -0.83 2.03 -49.35
CA ALA A 11 -0.58 3.10 -48.38
C ALA A 11 -1.79 3.40 -47.50
N ALA A 12 -3.03 3.33 -48.06
CA ALA A 12 -4.26 3.52 -47.28
C ALA A 12 -4.55 2.36 -46.34
N VAL A 13 -4.22 1.10 -46.75
CA VAL A 13 -4.39 -0.08 -45.87
C VAL A 13 -3.35 -0.09 -44.75
N SER A 14 -2.11 0.33 -45.01
CA SER A 14 -1.08 0.43 -43.98
C SER A 14 -1.39 1.51 -42.93
N ALA A 15 -2.00 2.64 -43.32
CA ALA A 15 -2.41 3.69 -42.40
C ALA A 15 -3.58 3.26 -41.46
N THR A 16 -4.48 2.43 -41.97
CA THR A 16 -5.58 1.92 -41.17
C THR A 16 -5.18 0.79 -40.20
N VAL A 17 -4.12 0.03 -40.51
CA VAL A 17 -3.59 -1.00 -39.60
C VAL A 17 -2.74 -0.36 -38.49
N SER A 18 -2.00 0.70 -38.79
CA SER A 18 -1.20 1.41 -37.79
C SER A 18 -2.05 2.20 -36.78
N ALA A 19 -3.26 2.63 -37.15
CA ALA A 19 -4.18 3.31 -36.23
C ALA A 19 -4.88 2.37 -35.24
N ARG A 20 -4.81 1.06 -35.43
CA ARG A 20 -5.35 0.06 -34.50
C ARG A 20 -4.36 -0.41 -33.43
N ALA A 21 -3.10 -0.07 -33.56
CA ALA A 21 -2.03 -0.48 -32.63
C ALA A 21 -1.70 0.56 -31.55
N LEU A 22 -2.32 1.74 -31.59
CA LEU A 22 -2.35 2.66 -30.45
C LEU A 22 -3.50 2.19 -29.54
N GLY A 23 -3.20 1.34 -28.58
CA GLY A 23 -4.13 0.93 -27.55
C GLY A 23 -4.80 2.18 -26.97
N ARG A 24 -6.08 2.37 -27.26
CA ARG A 24 -6.87 3.45 -26.67
C ARG A 24 -6.89 3.18 -25.17
N THR A 25 -6.15 3.96 -24.41
CA THR A 25 -6.31 3.99 -22.95
C THR A 25 -7.77 4.31 -22.67
N PRO A 26 -8.51 3.48 -21.93
CA PRO A 26 -9.92 3.75 -21.66
C PRO A 26 -10.02 5.08 -20.91
N THR A 27 -10.65 6.07 -21.51
CA THR A 27 -10.83 7.42 -20.97
C THR A 27 -12.13 7.57 -20.21
N ALA A 28 -12.82 6.44 -19.91
CA ALA A 28 -14.08 6.39 -19.18
C ALA A 28 -14.28 4.98 -18.63
N GLY A 29 -15.29 4.82 -17.77
CA GLY A 29 -15.73 3.53 -17.29
C GLY A 29 -15.54 3.34 -15.78
N THR A 30 -16.09 2.23 -15.30
CA THR A 30 -16.07 1.85 -13.88
C THR A 30 -15.30 0.55 -13.71
N LEU A 31 -14.32 0.56 -12.82
CA LEU A 31 -13.62 -0.64 -12.35
C LEU A 31 -14.31 -1.14 -11.08
N ARG A 32 -14.68 -2.41 -11.06
CA ARG A 32 -15.33 -3.04 -9.91
C ARG A 32 -14.41 -4.06 -9.27
N LEU A 33 -14.33 -3.97 -7.92
CA LEU A 33 -13.55 -4.90 -7.10
C LEU A 33 -14.39 -5.39 -5.92
N ARG A 34 -14.13 -6.62 -5.48
CA ARG A 34 -14.68 -7.18 -4.25
C ARG A 34 -13.56 -7.76 -3.42
N LEU A 35 -13.34 -7.20 -2.22
CA LEU A 35 -12.15 -7.47 -1.43
C LEU A 35 -12.51 -7.88 0.00
N PRO A 36 -11.88 -8.94 0.55
CA PRO A 36 -12.12 -9.39 1.93
C PRO A 36 -11.30 -8.56 2.93
N LEU A 37 -11.38 -7.23 2.83
CA LEU A 37 -10.65 -6.28 3.67
C LEU A 37 -11.58 -5.53 4.63
N TYR A 38 -11.00 -4.86 5.59
CA TYR A 38 -11.70 -3.94 6.50
C TYR A 38 -11.97 -2.59 5.81
N PHE A 39 -13.21 -2.08 5.94
CA PHE A 39 -13.68 -0.83 5.31
C PHE A 39 -14.01 0.26 6.35
N GLY A 40 -13.19 0.42 7.38
CA GLY A 40 -13.46 1.39 8.46
C GLY A 40 -12.88 2.79 8.25
N GLY A 41 -12.10 2.99 7.20
CA GLY A 41 -11.48 4.28 6.90
C GLY A 41 -10.37 4.17 5.87
N ILE A 42 -9.96 5.30 5.28
CA ILE A 42 -8.76 5.39 4.44
C ILE A 42 -7.87 6.50 4.98
N ASP A 43 -6.70 6.10 5.43
CA ASP A 43 -5.71 6.98 6.01
C ASP A 43 -4.37 6.85 5.27
N PRO A 44 -3.92 7.87 4.53
CA PRO A 44 -2.65 7.80 3.81
C PRO A 44 -1.44 7.62 4.73
N HIS A 45 -1.56 7.98 6.01
CA HIS A 45 -0.48 7.84 7.00
C HIS A 45 -0.55 6.52 7.79
N SER A 46 -1.58 5.69 7.59
CA SER A 46 -1.65 4.36 8.20
C SER A 46 -0.61 3.42 7.61
N ALA A 47 0.15 2.77 8.49
CA ALA A 47 1.11 1.74 8.11
C ALA A 47 0.58 0.32 8.33
N ASP A 48 -0.64 0.16 8.86
CA ASP A 48 -1.19 -1.11 9.33
C ASP A 48 -2.57 -1.43 8.74
N ASP A 49 -2.98 -0.73 7.68
CA ASP A 49 -4.26 -0.93 7.02
C ASP A 49 -4.08 -1.26 5.53
N PRO A 50 -4.44 -2.49 5.09
CA PRO A 50 -4.33 -2.91 3.70
C PRO A 50 -5.16 -2.06 2.73
N LEU A 51 -6.37 -1.63 3.13
CA LEU A 51 -7.22 -0.78 2.27
C LEU A 51 -6.56 0.57 2.01
N SER A 52 -6.01 1.19 3.05
CA SER A 52 -5.25 2.44 2.93
C SER A 52 -3.98 2.26 2.11
N ALA A 53 -3.27 1.13 2.26
CA ALA A 53 -2.07 0.84 1.47
C ALA A 53 -2.37 0.84 -0.03
N LEU A 54 -3.52 0.31 -0.43
CA LEU A 54 -3.94 0.19 -1.82
C LEU A 54 -4.54 1.48 -2.40
N PHE A 55 -5.42 2.14 -1.65
CA PHE A 55 -6.27 3.20 -2.22
C PHE A 55 -5.94 4.61 -1.76
N ALA A 56 -5.23 4.80 -0.64
CA ALA A 56 -4.84 6.14 -0.22
C ALA A 56 -3.98 6.90 -1.25
N PRO A 57 -3.05 6.26 -2.02
CA PRO A 57 -2.33 6.93 -3.09
C PRO A 57 -3.20 7.47 -4.23
N SER A 58 -4.45 6.97 -4.36
CA SER A 58 -5.42 7.51 -5.33
C SER A 58 -6.10 8.79 -4.84
N ILE A 59 -6.07 9.05 -3.52
CA ILE A 59 -6.84 10.11 -2.86
C ILE A 59 -5.95 11.28 -2.47
N ALA A 60 -4.70 11.03 -2.08
CA ALA A 60 -3.79 12.04 -1.57
C ALA A 60 -2.37 11.88 -2.15
N ASP A 61 -1.81 12.98 -2.64
CA ASP A 61 -0.46 13.01 -3.20
C ASP A 61 0.57 13.46 -2.16
N PRO A 62 1.81 12.94 -2.25
CA PRO A 62 2.95 13.50 -1.53
C PRO A 62 3.47 14.78 -2.22
N LEU A 63 4.45 15.45 -1.61
CA LEU A 63 5.07 16.65 -2.19
C LEU A 63 5.82 16.37 -3.50
N PHE A 64 6.41 15.18 -3.61
CA PHE A 64 7.13 14.69 -4.77
C PHE A 64 6.60 13.33 -5.17
N ALA A 65 6.94 12.88 -6.39
CA ALA A 65 6.67 11.54 -6.86
C ALA A 65 7.95 10.97 -7.50
N LEU A 66 7.97 9.67 -7.76
CA LEU A 66 9.09 9.01 -8.44
C LEU A 66 8.67 8.65 -9.86
N ASP A 67 9.57 8.86 -10.84
CA ASP A 67 9.40 8.36 -12.19
C ASP A 67 9.69 6.85 -12.27
N ALA A 68 9.59 6.27 -13.46
CA ALA A 68 9.85 4.84 -13.70
C ALA A 68 11.29 4.41 -13.34
N ASN A 69 12.24 5.34 -13.30
CA ASN A 69 13.64 5.12 -12.93
C ASN A 69 13.90 5.38 -11.45
N GLY A 70 12.85 5.71 -10.68
CA GLY A 70 12.96 6.05 -9.27
C GLY A 70 13.53 7.45 -9.01
N LYS A 71 13.60 8.33 -10.03
CA LYS A 71 14.05 9.71 -9.87
C LYS A 71 12.91 10.58 -9.35
N PRO A 72 13.12 11.39 -8.29
CA PRO A 72 12.07 12.24 -7.75
C PRO A 72 11.78 13.43 -8.68
N TYR A 73 10.50 13.75 -8.83
CA TYR A 73 10.00 14.93 -9.52
C TYR A 73 8.90 15.63 -8.72
N PRO A 74 8.66 16.94 -8.95
CA PRO A 74 7.63 17.69 -8.23
C PRO A 74 6.21 17.14 -8.49
N ALA A 75 5.43 16.91 -7.41
CA ALA A 75 4.01 16.55 -7.46
C ALA A 75 3.14 17.72 -6.94
N LEU A 76 3.15 18.00 -5.65
CA LEU A 76 2.53 19.18 -5.05
C LEU A 76 3.51 20.34 -4.89
N ALA A 77 4.81 20.08 -4.85
CA ALA A 77 5.83 21.10 -4.92
C ALA A 77 5.93 21.70 -6.33
N SER A 78 6.36 22.94 -6.44
CA SER A 78 6.60 23.64 -7.73
C SER A 78 7.95 23.28 -8.37
N ALA A 79 8.95 22.93 -7.54
CA ALA A 79 10.29 22.55 -7.93
C ALA A 79 10.91 21.58 -6.93
N LEU A 80 12.09 21.02 -7.22
CA LEU A 80 12.87 20.27 -6.23
C LEU A 80 13.26 21.18 -5.05
N PRO A 81 13.55 20.61 -3.87
CA PRO A 81 13.92 21.40 -2.70
C PRO A 81 15.15 22.28 -2.97
N GLU A 82 15.09 23.54 -2.54
CA GLU A 82 16.21 24.47 -2.60
C GLU A 82 17.04 24.37 -1.32
N ARG A 83 18.36 24.26 -1.47
CA ARG A 83 19.27 24.28 -0.31
C ARG A 83 19.35 25.69 0.27
N THR A 84 19.27 25.80 1.61
CA THR A 84 19.44 27.03 2.35
C THR A 84 20.58 26.87 3.37
N ALA A 85 21.00 27.96 4.01
CA ALA A 85 22.04 27.91 5.06
C ALA A 85 21.64 27.03 6.26
N THR A 86 20.35 26.85 6.53
CA THR A 86 19.85 26.14 7.73
C THR A 86 19.07 24.87 7.38
N GLY A 87 19.04 24.45 6.10
CA GLY A 87 18.30 23.26 5.68
C GLY A 87 17.85 23.33 4.23
N SER A 88 16.56 23.09 3.98
CA SER A 88 15.97 23.12 2.65
C SER A 88 14.66 23.89 2.65
N ARG A 89 14.37 24.55 1.53
CA ARG A 89 13.10 25.24 1.26
C ARG A 89 12.34 24.47 0.21
N ILE A 90 11.02 24.35 0.37
CA ILE A 90 10.10 23.78 -0.61
C ILE A 90 8.99 24.80 -0.84
N THR A 91 8.68 25.08 -2.10
CA THR A 91 7.57 25.93 -2.52
C THR A 91 6.47 25.07 -3.12
N LEU A 92 5.23 25.30 -2.73
CA LEU A 92 4.06 24.61 -3.27
C LEU A 92 3.67 25.16 -4.62
N ARG A 93 3.03 24.34 -5.44
CA ARG A 93 2.32 24.82 -6.64
C ARG A 93 1.18 25.74 -6.24
N PRO A 94 0.85 26.74 -7.06
CA PRO A 94 -0.31 27.59 -6.79
C PRO A 94 -1.62 26.79 -6.92
N GLU A 95 -2.66 27.29 -6.25
CA GLU A 95 -4.05 26.82 -6.39
C GLU A 95 -4.28 25.31 -6.20
N LEU A 96 -3.53 24.67 -5.30
CA LEU A 96 -3.74 23.28 -4.96
C LEU A 96 -5.09 23.09 -4.24
N LEU A 97 -6.03 22.44 -4.91
CA LEU A 97 -7.34 22.12 -4.35
C LEU A 97 -7.42 20.66 -3.93
N SER A 98 -8.04 20.39 -2.79
CA SER A 98 -8.48 19.04 -2.45
C SER A 98 -9.70 18.65 -3.29
N ALA A 99 -10.02 17.36 -3.35
CA ALA A 99 -11.20 16.85 -4.05
C ALA A 99 -12.53 17.40 -3.51
N ARG A 100 -12.53 18.00 -2.31
CA ARG A 100 -13.66 18.69 -1.70
C ARG A 100 -13.60 20.23 -1.84
N GLY A 101 -12.70 20.75 -2.68
CA GLY A 101 -12.55 22.16 -2.99
C GLY A 101 -11.83 22.99 -1.92
N LYS A 102 -11.14 22.37 -0.96
CA LYS A 102 -10.37 23.09 0.05
C LYS A 102 -9.00 23.45 -0.52
N LEU A 103 -8.64 24.73 -0.44
CA LEU A 103 -7.31 25.20 -0.85
C LEU A 103 -6.25 24.74 0.16
N LEU A 104 -5.24 24.05 -0.31
CA LEU A 104 -4.10 23.59 0.51
C LEU A 104 -3.04 24.68 0.63
N SER A 105 -2.36 24.67 1.77
CA SER A 105 -1.32 25.63 2.12
C SER A 105 -0.12 24.92 2.79
N ALA A 106 0.95 25.66 3.02
CA ALA A 106 2.10 25.19 3.79
C ALA A 106 1.71 24.67 5.19
N ALA A 107 0.68 25.23 5.81
CA ALA A 107 0.19 24.76 7.10
C ALA A 107 -0.45 23.37 7.04
N ASP A 108 -1.08 23.00 5.90
CA ASP A 108 -1.61 21.64 5.69
C ASP A 108 -0.48 20.63 5.49
N VAL A 109 0.61 21.03 4.86
CA VAL A 109 1.83 20.20 4.74
C VAL A 109 2.46 19.98 6.11
N VAL A 110 2.62 21.02 6.92
CA VAL A 110 3.14 20.92 8.30
C VAL A 110 2.27 19.97 9.13
N PHE A 111 0.95 20.12 9.03
CA PHE A 111 0.00 19.22 9.69
C PHE A 111 0.20 17.77 9.26
N SER A 112 0.28 17.50 7.95
CA SER A 112 0.42 16.17 7.38
C SER A 112 1.73 15.51 7.81
N LEU A 113 2.87 16.20 7.69
CA LEU A 113 4.16 15.65 8.05
C LEU A 113 4.31 15.41 9.56
N LYS A 114 3.74 16.27 10.42
CA LYS A 114 3.66 16.01 11.86
C LYS A 114 2.80 14.78 12.16
N ARG A 115 1.68 14.62 11.46
CA ARG A 115 0.80 13.45 11.60
C ARG A 115 1.52 12.17 11.15
N THR A 116 2.27 12.23 10.04
CA THR A 116 3.12 11.13 9.56
C THR A 116 4.16 10.72 10.59
N GLN A 117 4.83 11.67 11.27
CA GLN A 117 5.80 11.37 12.34
C GLN A 117 5.18 10.67 13.55
N GLY A 118 3.90 10.92 13.84
CA GLY A 118 3.15 10.25 14.91
C GLY A 118 2.53 8.91 14.51
N SER A 119 2.75 8.46 13.28
CA SER A 119 2.17 7.25 12.69
C SER A 119 3.26 6.36 12.06
N GLY A 120 2.87 5.39 11.23
CA GLY A 120 3.81 4.48 10.58
C GLY A 120 4.82 5.11 9.63
N GLY A 121 4.64 6.37 9.22
CA GLY A 121 5.59 7.12 8.41
C GLY A 121 6.77 7.71 9.17
N ALA A 122 6.83 7.55 10.50
CA ALA A 122 7.96 8.01 11.32
C ALA A 122 9.30 7.49 10.80
N ALA A 123 9.32 6.26 10.26
CA ALA A 123 10.50 5.67 9.64
C ALA A 123 11.06 6.49 8.47
N VAL A 124 10.16 7.01 7.64
CA VAL A 124 10.53 7.80 6.46
C VAL A 124 11.04 9.17 6.85
N LEU A 125 10.47 9.74 7.91
CA LEU A 125 10.75 11.09 8.40
C LEU A 125 11.65 11.14 9.66
N GLY A 126 12.18 10.01 10.12
CA GLY A 126 12.85 9.90 11.42
C GLY A 126 14.03 10.86 11.66
N ALA A 127 14.70 11.31 10.59
CA ALA A 127 15.79 12.30 10.67
C ALA A 127 15.32 13.75 10.51
N PHE A 128 14.03 13.95 10.15
CA PHE A 128 13.50 15.28 9.88
C PHE A 128 13.01 15.95 11.17
N ARG A 129 13.41 17.19 11.38
CA ARG A 129 12.73 18.05 12.35
C ARG A 129 11.36 18.46 11.79
N PRO A 130 10.36 18.73 12.64
CA PRO A 130 9.07 19.20 12.16
C PRO A 130 9.23 20.39 11.21
N PRO A 131 8.62 20.36 10.03
CA PRO A 131 8.70 21.46 9.09
C PRO A 131 8.05 22.73 9.66
N LEU A 132 8.50 23.87 9.21
CA LEU A 132 7.91 25.18 9.54
C LEU A 132 7.31 25.78 8.29
N ALA A 133 6.09 26.33 8.41
CA ALA A 133 5.48 27.11 7.33
C ALA A 133 6.15 28.50 7.29
N ASP A 134 6.57 28.91 6.08
CA ASP A 134 7.11 30.22 5.77
C ASP A 134 6.17 30.91 4.79
N GLY A 135 5.10 31.48 5.31
CA GLY A 135 4.00 32.03 4.53
C GLY A 135 2.95 30.99 4.12
N LYS A 136 2.21 31.28 3.04
CA LYS A 136 1.08 30.45 2.59
C LYS A 136 1.51 29.22 1.79
N ASP A 137 2.58 29.34 1.02
CA ASP A 137 3.00 28.41 0.00
C ASP A 137 4.42 27.86 0.19
N ARG A 138 5.15 28.30 1.21
CA ARG A 138 6.53 27.91 1.45
C ARG A 138 6.72 27.17 2.76
N LEU A 139 7.67 26.24 2.74
CA LEU A 139 8.08 25.41 3.87
C LEU A 139 9.58 25.48 4.06
N SER A 140 10.00 25.55 5.30
CA SER A 140 11.41 25.36 5.71
C SER A 140 11.55 24.04 6.45
N LEU A 141 12.48 23.18 6.00
CA LEU A 141 12.83 21.92 6.64
C LEU A 141 14.28 21.98 7.09
N SER A 142 14.50 21.79 8.37
CA SER A 142 15.85 21.61 8.91
C SER A 142 16.25 20.15 8.78
N VAL A 143 16.98 19.82 7.71
CA VAL A 143 17.50 18.47 7.46
C VAL A 143 19.01 18.56 7.37
N PRO A 144 19.73 18.18 8.43
CA PRO A 144 21.18 18.13 8.35
C PRO A 144 21.61 17.15 7.25
N GLU A 145 22.50 17.58 6.36
CA GLU A 145 23.25 16.76 5.42
C GLU A 145 22.48 16.05 4.26
N ALA A 146 21.14 16.10 4.20
CA ALA A 146 20.42 15.52 3.07
C ALA A 146 20.57 16.36 1.81
N SER A 147 20.87 15.71 0.68
CA SER A 147 20.79 16.38 -0.62
C SER A 147 19.35 16.72 -0.95
N PRO A 148 19.06 17.76 -1.76
CA PRO A 148 17.73 18.08 -2.23
C PRO A 148 17.01 16.87 -2.87
N GLU A 149 17.75 16.04 -3.60
CA GLU A 149 17.19 14.84 -4.23
C GLU A 149 16.85 13.76 -3.20
N ALA A 150 17.69 13.51 -2.20
CA ALA A 150 17.41 12.56 -1.13
C ALA A 150 16.18 12.98 -0.31
N LEU A 151 16.06 14.29 -0.05
CA LEU A 151 14.88 14.86 0.61
C LEU A 151 13.63 14.70 -0.23
N ALA A 152 13.69 15.02 -1.53
CA ALA A 152 12.56 14.84 -2.44
C ALA A 152 12.15 13.37 -2.54
N ARG A 153 13.11 12.43 -2.58
CA ARG A 153 12.85 10.99 -2.57
C ARG A 153 12.13 10.53 -1.29
N ALA A 154 12.55 10.99 -0.13
CA ALA A 154 11.88 10.70 1.13
C ALA A 154 10.43 11.25 1.16
N LEU A 155 10.25 12.49 0.68
CA LEU A 155 8.93 13.15 0.60
C LEU A 155 8.10 12.73 -0.62
N ALA A 156 8.56 11.76 -1.43
CA ALA A 156 7.79 11.06 -2.45
C ALA A 156 7.13 9.77 -1.90
N ASN A 157 7.40 9.41 -0.65
CA ASN A 157 6.81 8.24 -0.04
C ASN A 157 5.29 8.44 0.17
N PRO A 158 4.43 7.49 -0.21
CA PRO A 158 2.99 7.58 0.00
C PRO A 158 2.55 7.80 1.46
N LEU A 159 3.37 7.38 2.44
CA LEU A 159 3.14 7.66 3.87
C LEU A 159 3.34 9.13 4.24
N THR A 160 3.93 9.94 3.35
CA THR A 160 4.10 11.39 3.54
C THR A 160 3.08 12.22 2.75
N ALA A 161 2.00 11.60 2.27
CA ALA A 161 0.95 12.26 1.51
C ALA A 161 0.38 13.46 2.26
N ILE A 162 -0.03 14.49 1.51
CA ILE A 162 -0.54 15.72 2.07
C ILE A 162 -2.07 15.68 2.11
N VAL A 163 -2.61 15.95 3.28
CA VAL A 163 -4.04 16.01 3.53
C VAL A 163 -4.41 17.37 4.16
N PRO A 164 -5.61 17.87 3.94
CA PRO A 164 -6.05 19.13 4.54
C PRO A 164 -6.16 19.00 6.07
N ARG A 165 -5.92 20.09 6.79
CA ARG A 165 -6.19 20.17 8.24
C ARG A 165 -7.66 19.86 8.50
N GLY A 166 -7.92 19.04 9.52
CA GLY A 166 -9.24 18.48 9.80
C GLY A 166 -9.56 17.20 8.99
N PHE A 167 -8.57 16.61 8.34
CA PHE A 167 -8.70 15.30 7.69
C PHE A 167 -9.25 14.24 8.63
N SER A 168 -10.21 13.45 8.12
CA SER A 168 -10.75 12.26 8.78
C SER A 168 -10.63 11.04 7.87
N PRO A 169 -10.17 9.88 8.36
CA PRO A 169 -10.14 8.64 7.58
C PRO A 169 -11.51 8.17 7.09
N THR A 170 -12.60 8.51 7.79
CA THR A 170 -13.97 8.15 7.42
C THR A 170 -14.58 9.06 6.35
N THR A 171 -14.02 10.26 6.20
CA THR A 171 -14.37 11.22 5.13
C THR A 171 -13.10 11.69 4.43
N PRO A 172 -12.36 10.77 3.79
CA PRO A 172 -11.04 11.08 3.27
C PRO A 172 -11.09 12.17 2.19
N ASP A 173 -10.11 13.06 2.24
CA ASP A 173 -9.96 14.19 1.33
C ASP A 173 -8.47 14.42 1.02
N GLY A 174 -8.17 14.82 -0.20
CA GLY A 174 -6.81 15.07 -0.65
C GLY A 174 -6.79 15.58 -2.10
N THR A 175 -5.62 15.67 -2.69
CA THR A 175 -5.35 16.22 -4.02
C THR A 175 -5.31 15.18 -5.12
N GLY A 176 -5.48 13.91 -4.78
CA GLY A 176 -5.27 12.78 -5.69
C GLY A 176 -6.29 12.67 -6.81
N ALA A 177 -6.10 11.67 -7.65
CA ALA A 177 -6.88 11.45 -8.86
C ALA A 177 -8.36 11.15 -8.62
N PHE A 178 -8.72 10.75 -7.40
CA PHE A 178 -10.09 10.38 -7.04
C PHE A 178 -10.57 11.05 -5.74
N LYS A 179 -11.85 11.35 -5.72
CA LYS A 179 -12.63 11.69 -4.53
C LYS A 179 -13.22 10.41 -3.94
N ALA A 180 -13.00 10.18 -2.66
CA ALA A 180 -13.47 8.98 -1.98
C ALA A 180 -14.78 9.20 -1.23
N THR A 181 -15.68 8.24 -1.34
CA THR A 181 -16.89 8.09 -0.52
C THR A 181 -16.88 6.72 0.10
N LEU A 182 -16.83 6.67 1.42
CA LEU A 182 -16.77 5.44 2.20
C LEU A 182 -18.15 5.10 2.75
N GLY A 183 -18.59 3.85 2.55
CA GLY A 183 -19.72 3.23 3.23
C GLY A 183 -19.24 2.20 4.26
N SER A 184 -20.16 1.56 4.98
CA SER A 184 -19.83 0.54 5.99
C SER A 184 -19.17 -0.73 5.41
N SER A 185 -19.46 -1.04 4.15
CA SER A 185 -18.94 -2.21 3.42
C SER A 185 -18.57 -1.90 1.97
N SER A 186 -18.37 -0.63 1.65
CA SER A 186 -18.08 -0.18 0.29
C SER A 186 -17.19 1.04 0.27
N LEU A 187 -16.45 1.21 -0.83
CA LEU A 187 -15.69 2.40 -1.14
C LEU A 187 -15.96 2.76 -2.59
N THR A 188 -16.38 3.98 -2.85
CA THR A 188 -16.49 4.53 -4.19
C THR A 188 -15.45 5.62 -4.37
N LEU A 189 -14.62 5.45 -5.39
CA LEU A 189 -13.67 6.45 -5.84
C LEU A 189 -14.21 7.06 -7.13
N THR A 190 -14.53 8.34 -7.13
CA THR A 190 -15.03 9.09 -8.30
C THR A 190 -13.93 10.01 -8.79
N ARG A 191 -13.73 10.10 -10.11
CA ARG A 191 -12.72 10.97 -10.72
C ARG A 191 -12.73 12.37 -10.09
N ASN A 192 -11.54 12.87 -9.81
CA ASN A 192 -11.32 14.23 -9.32
C ASN A 192 -10.81 15.10 -10.47
N GLU A 193 -11.65 15.96 -11.00
CA GLU A 193 -11.29 16.86 -12.10
C GLU A 193 -10.25 17.93 -11.69
N SER A 194 -10.15 18.22 -10.38
CA SER A 194 -9.17 19.15 -9.81
C SER A 194 -7.91 18.45 -9.29
N ALA A 195 -7.66 17.19 -9.69
CA ALA A 195 -6.50 16.43 -9.22
C ALA A 195 -5.19 17.16 -9.54
N ALA A 196 -4.32 17.31 -8.54
CA ALA A 196 -3.08 18.07 -8.66
C ALA A 196 -2.12 17.53 -9.73
N ARG A 197 -2.15 16.23 -10.01
CA ARG A 197 -1.32 15.55 -11.02
C ARG A 197 -2.07 15.21 -12.30
N GLY A 198 -3.29 15.71 -12.46
CA GLY A 198 -4.19 15.44 -13.58
C GLY A 198 -5.28 14.41 -13.25
N ALA A 199 -6.39 14.51 -13.99
CA ALA A 199 -7.54 13.63 -13.81
C ALA A 199 -7.23 12.18 -14.17
N ALA A 200 -7.89 11.23 -13.49
CA ALA A 200 -7.80 9.81 -13.77
C ALA A 200 -8.41 9.47 -15.15
N PHE A 201 -7.99 8.36 -15.73
CA PHE A 201 -8.62 7.81 -16.95
C PHE A 201 -10.02 7.26 -16.65
N LEU A 202 -10.16 6.51 -15.56
CA LEU A 202 -11.43 5.95 -15.14
C LEU A 202 -12.33 7.02 -14.52
N ASP A 203 -13.63 6.90 -14.76
CA ASP A 203 -14.64 7.73 -14.09
C ASP A 203 -14.82 7.33 -12.64
N ARG A 204 -14.73 6.00 -12.37
CA ARG A 204 -15.07 5.44 -11.08
C ARG A 204 -14.34 4.13 -10.79
N ILE A 205 -14.07 3.91 -9.51
CA ILE A 205 -13.68 2.61 -8.98
C ILE A 205 -14.69 2.27 -7.88
N GLU A 206 -15.33 1.12 -7.97
CA GLU A 206 -16.30 0.63 -7.00
C GLU A 206 -15.75 -0.59 -6.28
N LEU A 207 -15.66 -0.50 -4.98
CA LEU A 207 -15.21 -1.58 -4.13
C LEU A 207 -16.34 -2.01 -3.21
N SER A 208 -16.52 -3.31 -3.08
CA SER A 208 -17.42 -3.93 -2.10
C SER A 208 -16.65 -4.89 -1.21
N ARG A 209 -17.11 -5.04 0.03
CA ARG A 209 -16.53 -6.00 0.97
C ARG A 209 -16.96 -7.42 0.61
N ALA A 210 -16.01 -8.32 0.50
CA ALA A 210 -16.26 -9.75 0.43
C ALA A 210 -16.37 -10.35 1.85
N SER A 211 -17.16 -11.39 1.99
CA SER A 211 -17.25 -12.16 3.26
C SER A 211 -15.99 -12.99 3.52
N ASP A 212 -15.35 -13.44 2.45
CA ASP A 212 -14.15 -14.29 2.47
C ASP A 212 -13.44 -14.27 1.09
N LEU A 213 -12.33 -14.99 0.97
CA LEU A 213 -11.60 -15.11 -0.30
C LEU A 213 -12.41 -15.80 -1.39
N ALA A 214 -13.19 -16.81 -1.03
CA ALA A 214 -14.01 -17.57 -2.01
C ALA A 214 -15.13 -16.69 -2.59
N ASP A 215 -15.74 -15.82 -1.79
CA ASP A 215 -16.74 -14.86 -2.23
C ASP A 215 -16.13 -13.82 -3.20
N ALA A 216 -14.96 -13.27 -2.87
CA ALA A 216 -14.26 -12.35 -3.77
C ALA A 216 -13.93 -12.99 -5.12
N LEU A 217 -13.48 -14.23 -5.10
CA LEU A 217 -13.12 -14.99 -6.27
C LEU A 217 -14.35 -15.34 -7.13
N ARG A 218 -15.42 -15.80 -6.50
CA ARG A 218 -16.68 -16.13 -7.18
C ARG A 218 -17.28 -14.90 -7.88
N ALA A 219 -17.20 -13.73 -7.27
CA ALA A 219 -17.67 -12.50 -7.89
C ALA A 219 -16.92 -12.19 -9.20
N PHE A 220 -15.61 -12.48 -9.26
CA PHE A 220 -14.85 -12.34 -10.50
C PHE A 220 -15.20 -13.43 -11.54
N GLU A 221 -15.30 -14.68 -11.12
CA GLU A 221 -15.66 -15.80 -12.01
C GLU A 221 -17.02 -15.60 -12.68
N THR A 222 -17.98 -15.04 -11.95
CA THR A 222 -19.32 -14.74 -12.48
C THR A 222 -19.41 -13.41 -13.23
N GLY A 223 -18.31 -12.64 -13.31
CA GLY A 223 -18.28 -11.35 -14.01
C GLY A 223 -18.98 -10.20 -13.28
N GLN A 224 -19.22 -10.33 -11.97
CA GLN A 224 -19.76 -9.26 -11.14
C GLN A 224 -18.70 -8.17 -10.86
N VAL A 225 -17.43 -8.55 -10.86
CA VAL A 225 -16.29 -7.66 -10.70
C VAL A 225 -15.25 -7.90 -11.80
N ASP A 226 -14.39 -6.91 -12.00
CA ASP A 226 -13.46 -6.84 -13.12
C ASP A 226 -12.06 -7.35 -12.74
N VAL A 227 -11.79 -7.50 -11.45
CA VAL A 227 -10.50 -7.97 -10.90
C VAL A 227 -10.73 -9.07 -9.88
N GLY A 228 -10.14 -10.23 -10.12
CA GLY A 228 -9.99 -11.34 -9.17
C GLY A 228 -8.65 -11.21 -8.46
N TRP A 229 -8.69 -10.86 -7.20
CA TRP A 229 -7.49 -10.59 -6.41
C TRP A 229 -7.36 -11.51 -5.20
N LEU A 230 -6.14 -11.71 -4.72
CA LEU A 230 -5.80 -12.58 -3.60
C LEU A 230 -6.21 -14.05 -3.83
N GLY A 231 -5.76 -14.65 -4.90
CA GLY A 231 -6.15 -16.02 -5.19
C GLY A 231 -5.19 -16.79 -6.09
N ASN A 232 -3.89 -16.50 -6.02
CA ASN A 232 -2.92 -17.31 -6.74
C ASN A 232 -2.93 -18.74 -6.20
N GLY A 233 -3.44 -19.67 -7.01
CA GLY A 233 -3.43 -21.10 -6.72
C GLY A 233 -4.78 -21.75 -6.42
N LEU A 234 -5.81 -21.00 -6.02
CA LEU A 234 -7.19 -21.51 -5.90
C LEU A 234 -8.00 -21.32 -7.17
N TYR A 235 -7.45 -20.58 -8.13
CA TYR A 235 -8.17 -20.04 -9.24
C TYR A 235 -7.66 -20.59 -10.57
N ARG A 236 -8.58 -21.12 -11.38
CA ARG A 236 -8.39 -21.28 -12.83
C ARG A 236 -8.94 -20.02 -13.48
N PRO A 237 -8.09 -19.15 -14.03
CA PRO A 237 -8.58 -17.94 -14.67
C PRO A 237 -9.54 -18.31 -15.79
N LYS A 238 -10.60 -17.51 -15.98
CA LYS A 238 -11.42 -17.59 -17.18
C LYS A 238 -10.48 -17.59 -18.38
N ALA A 239 -10.82 -18.33 -19.46
CA ALA A 239 -10.00 -18.44 -20.65
C ALA A 239 -9.60 -17.08 -21.27
N SER A 240 -10.39 -16.02 -21.01
CA SER A 240 -10.16 -14.65 -21.46
C SER A 240 -9.49 -13.74 -20.42
N ALA A 241 -9.30 -14.21 -19.19
CA ALA A 241 -8.72 -13.36 -18.14
C ALA A 241 -7.22 -13.15 -18.38
N LEU A 242 -6.77 -11.91 -18.15
CA LEU A 242 -5.37 -11.54 -18.23
C LEU A 242 -4.72 -11.64 -16.84
N PRO A 243 -3.45 -12.04 -16.75
CA PRO A 243 -2.75 -12.04 -15.48
C PRO A 243 -2.63 -10.62 -14.92
N LEU A 244 -2.70 -10.51 -13.60
CA LEU A 244 -2.44 -9.30 -12.85
C LEU A 244 -1.29 -9.58 -11.89
N ASP A 245 -0.16 -8.92 -12.09
CA ASP A 245 0.99 -8.98 -11.19
C ASP A 245 1.46 -7.55 -10.91
N GLY A 246 1.26 -7.12 -9.69
CA GLY A 246 1.57 -5.77 -9.24
C GLY A 246 2.67 -5.75 -8.17
N PRO A 247 3.00 -4.55 -7.69
CA PRO A 247 4.02 -4.37 -6.67
C PRO A 247 3.59 -4.96 -5.31
N ILE A 248 4.57 -5.14 -4.44
CA ILE A 248 4.34 -5.41 -3.03
C ILE A 248 3.63 -4.19 -2.43
N PHE A 249 2.51 -4.41 -1.75
CA PHE A 249 1.82 -3.34 -1.02
C PHE A 249 1.92 -3.49 0.50
N GLY A 250 2.40 -4.64 1.00
CA GLY A 250 2.62 -4.86 2.41
C GLY A 250 3.24 -6.20 2.77
N TRP A 251 3.34 -6.39 4.06
CA TRP A 251 3.87 -7.59 4.71
C TRP A 251 2.84 -8.10 5.70
N ILE A 252 2.61 -9.40 5.72
CA ILE A 252 1.96 -10.04 6.84
C ILE A 252 3.02 -10.40 7.87
N VAL A 253 2.75 -10.05 9.12
CA VAL A 253 3.69 -10.29 10.21
C VAL A 253 3.01 -10.99 11.38
N LEU A 254 3.75 -11.86 12.05
CA LEU A 254 3.39 -12.48 13.31
C LEU A 254 4.12 -11.74 14.43
N ARG A 255 3.41 -11.36 15.47
CA ARG A 255 4.01 -10.72 16.66
C ARG A 255 3.86 -11.63 17.87
N THR A 256 4.88 -11.63 18.74
CA THR A 256 4.81 -12.21 20.07
C THR A 256 4.68 -11.10 21.12
N GLY A 257 3.81 -11.31 22.10
CA GLY A 257 3.48 -10.34 23.15
C GLY A 257 3.90 -10.77 24.54
N LEU A 258 3.48 -9.99 25.55
CA LEU A 258 3.83 -10.24 26.94
C LEU A 258 3.17 -11.52 27.50
N ASP A 259 1.97 -11.86 27.02
CA ASP A 259 1.23 -13.04 27.48
C ASP A 259 1.87 -14.35 26.98
N ALA A 260 2.79 -14.25 26.00
CA ALA A 260 3.60 -15.39 25.54
C ALA A 260 4.71 -15.77 26.54
N LYS A 261 4.91 -15.00 27.62
CA LYS A 261 5.94 -15.25 28.64
C LYS A 261 7.34 -15.43 28.01
N ALA A 262 8.01 -16.57 28.26
CA ALA A 262 9.33 -16.87 27.68
C ALA A 262 9.29 -16.91 26.13
N TRP A 263 8.16 -17.30 25.55
CA TRP A 263 7.94 -17.31 24.09
C TRP A 263 7.68 -15.92 23.49
N GLY A 264 7.58 -14.89 24.31
CA GLY A 264 7.57 -13.48 23.92
C GLY A 264 8.97 -12.89 23.73
N ALA A 265 10.04 -13.67 23.90
CA ALA A 265 11.41 -13.21 23.72
C ALA A 265 11.69 -12.79 22.26
N PRO A 266 12.63 -11.83 22.07
CA PRO A 266 13.09 -11.45 20.74
C PRO A 266 13.58 -12.66 19.92
N GLY A 267 13.26 -12.67 18.63
CA GLY A 267 13.65 -13.72 17.70
C GLY A 267 12.68 -14.91 17.61
N ILE A 268 11.87 -15.17 18.61
CA ILE A 268 10.91 -16.30 18.58
C ILE A 268 9.91 -16.14 17.45
N ALA A 269 9.33 -14.97 17.25
CA ALA A 269 8.40 -14.73 16.15
C ALA A 269 9.04 -15.01 14.79
N ALA A 270 10.31 -14.63 14.61
CA ALA A 270 11.04 -14.92 13.37
C ALA A 270 11.27 -16.42 13.16
N GLN A 271 11.58 -17.17 14.22
CA GLN A 271 11.71 -18.64 14.16
C GLN A 271 10.38 -19.32 13.84
N LEU A 272 9.27 -18.86 14.42
CA LEU A 272 7.93 -19.39 14.13
C LEU A 272 7.54 -19.17 12.67
N THR A 273 7.85 -18.00 12.11
CA THR A 273 7.53 -17.73 10.70
C THR A 273 8.47 -18.39 9.70
N ALA A 274 9.72 -18.65 10.07
CA ALA A 274 10.68 -19.38 9.24
C ALA A 274 10.25 -20.82 8.93
N GLY A 275 9.46 -21.44 9.81
CA GLY A 275 8.95 -22.80 9.64
C GLY A 275 7.66 -22.92 8.82
N LEU A 276 7.09 -21.80 8.36
CA LEU A 276 5.82 -21.84 7.62
C LEU A 276 6.03 -22.30 6.18
N PRO A 277 5.29 -23.35 5.72
CA PRO A 277 5.43 -23.86 4.36
C PRO A 277 4.86 -22.85 3.34
N GLY A 278 5.67 -22.49 2.35
CA GLY A 278 5.28 -21.53 1.32
C GLY A 278 4.03 -21.91 0.54
N SER A 279 3.81 -23.21 0.30
CA SER A 279 2.61 -23.72 -0.37
C SER A 279 1.31 -23.40 0.36
N ALA A 280 1.34 -23.33 1.69
CA ALA A 280 0.16 -22.98 2.48
C ALA A 280 -0.16 -21.48 2.42
N LEU A 281 0.82 -20.64 2.11
CA LEU A 281 0.69 -19.17 2.08
C LEU A 281 0.32 -18.65 0.70
N THR A 282 0.73 -19.31 -0.37
CA THR A 282 0.48 -18.85 -1.75
C THR A 282 -1.00 -18.71 -2.09
N ARG A 283 -1.87 -19.56 -1.53
CA ARG A 283 -3.33 -19.46 -1.72
C ARG A 283 -3.91 -18.14 -1.21
N PHE A 284 -3.22 -17.46 -0.29
CA PHE A 284 -3.59 -16.15 0.25
C PHE A 284 -2.92 -14.99 -0.51
N GLY A 285 -2.24 -15.26 -1.63
CA GLY A 285 -1.46 -14.25 -2.33
C GLY A 285 -0.21 -13.80 -1.56
N ILE A 286 0.21 -14.57 -0.57
CA ILE A 286 1.41 -14.30 0.22
C ILE A 286 2.59 -15.03 -0.41
N ARG A 287 3.65 -14.28 -0.71
CA ARG A 287 4.94 -14.82 -1.12
C ARG A 287 5.85 -14.95 0.10
N PRO A 288 6.22 -16.16 0.49
CA PRO A 288 7.17 -16.35 1.59
C PRO A 288 8.52 -15.73 1.22
N LEU A 289 9.24 -15.24 2.21
CA LEU A 289 10.61 -14.76 1.98
C LEU A 289 11.54 -15.94 1.74
N ALA A 290 12.45 -15.79 0.78
CA ALA A 290 13.50 -16.77 0.56
C ALA A 290 14.42 -16.86 1.79
N GLY A 291 14.76 -18.08 2.22
CA GLY A 291 15.63 -18.32 3.39
C GLY A 291 14.89 -18.77 4.64
N ALA A 292 13.71 -19.40 4.47
CA ALA A 292 13.09 -20.19 5.53
C ALA A 292 14.11 -21.22 6.03
N GLY A 293 14.65 -20.98 7.22
CA GLY A 293 15.51 -21.92 7.92
C GLY A 293 14.68 -22.99 8.62
N ASP A 294 15.33 -23.81 9.43
CA ASP A 294 14.64 -24.72 10.32
C ASP A 294 13.81 -23.92 11.32
N GLY A 295 12.51 -23.80 11.03
CA GLY A 295 11.58 -23.09 11.89
C GLY A 295 11.16 -23.93 13.08
N VAL A 296 10.70 -23.27 14.12
CA VAL A 296 10.11 -23.93 15.30
C VAL A 296 8.59 -23.81 15.26
N ARG A 297 7.93 -24.76 15.93
CA ARG A 297 6.50 -24.65 16.26
C ARG A 297 6.33 -24.06 17.64
N TRP A 298 5.15 -23.51 17.90
CA TRP A 298 4.80 -22.94 19.20
C TRP A 298 4.93 -23.97 20.32
N GLY A 299 5.62 -23.61 21.39
CA GLY A 299 5.85 -24.46 22.57
C GLY A 299 5.52 -23.77 23.89
N GLY A 300 4.81 -22.64 23.86
CA GLY A 300 4.51 -21.81 25.04
C GLY A 300 3.23 -22.17 25.79
N GLY A 301 2.66 -23.36 25.56
CA GLY A 301 1.35 -23.78 26.05
C GLY A 301 0.20 -23.27 25.16
N PRO A 302 -1.06 -23.62 25.49
CA PRO A 302 -2.22 -23.11 24.73
C PRO A 302 -2.23 -21.59 24.69
N THR A 303 -2.45 -21.02 23.49
CA THR A 303 -2.44 -19.56 23.29
C THR A 303 -3.43 -19.10 22.22
N SER A 304 -3.80 -17.82 22.27
CA SER A 304 -4.60 -17.15 21.25
C SER A 304 -3.73 -16.47 20.21
N LEU A 305 -4.08 -16.65 18.93
CA LEU A 305 -3.63 -15.81 17.82
C LEU A 305 -4.69 -14.75 17.60
N LEU A 306 -4.44 -13.53 18.10
CA LEU A 306 -5.38 -12.43 17.97
C LEU A 306 -5.39 -11.90 16.55
N VAL A 307 -6.57 -11.63 16.04
CA VAL A 307 -6.79 -11.06 14.69
C VAL A 307 -7.97 -10.11 14.71
N ASN A 308 -7.92 -9.07 13.87
CA ASN A 308 -9.04 -8.15 13.68
C ASN A 308 -10.23 -8.87 13.01
N GLU A 309 -11.37 -8.97 13.70
CA GLU A 309 -12.58 -9.66 13.19
C GLU A 309 -13.20 -8.99 11.97
N ASP A 310 -13.01 -7.68 11.82
CA ASP A 310 -13.53 -6.92 10.68
C ASP A 310 -12.75 -7.14 9.37
N ALA A 311 -11.66 -7.89 9.41
CA ALA A 311 -10.80 -8.20 8.25
C ALA A 311 -10.90 -9.68 7.87
N PRO A 312 -11.88 -10.10 7.03
CA PRO A 312 -12.13 -11.51 6.69
C PRO A 312 -10.88 -12.22 6.19
N TYR A 313 -10.08 -11.57 5.34
CA TYR A 313 -8.80 -12.10 4.86
C TYR A 313 -7.85 -12.48 6.01
N ALA A 314 -7.70 -11.59 7.00
CA ALA A 314 -6.81 -11.85 8.13
C ALA A 314 -7.33 -12.99 9.01
N VAL A 315 -8.66 -13.11 9.19
CA VAL A 315 -9.29 -14.19 9.95
C VAL A 315 -9.08 -15.55 9.27
N GLU A 316 -9.27 -15.63 7.95
CA GLU A 316 -9.03 -16.88 7.19
C GLU A 316 -7.56 -17.28 7.23
N LEU A 317 -6.66 -16.32 7.06
CA LEU A 317 -5.22 -16.57 7.16
C LEU A 317 -4.83 -17.06 8.55
N ALA A 318 -5.32 -16.39 9.61
CA ALA A 318 -5.03 -16.81 11.00
C ALA A 318 -5.47 -18.25 11.26
N ARG A 319 -6.69 -18.64 10.82
CA ARG A 319 -7.17 -20.03 10.91
C ARG A 319 -6.28 -21.02 10.16
N ALA A 320 -5.77 -20.63 9.00
CA ALA A 320 -4.82 -21.48 8.27
C ALA A 320 -3.47 -21.63 9.00
N LEU A 321 -3.06 -20.63 9.76
CA LEU A 321 -1.84 -20.66 10.54
C LEU A 321 -1.95 -21.50 11.84
N GLU A 322 -3.15 -21.74 12.38
CA GLU A 322 -3.34 -22.50 13.62
C GLU A 322 -2.60 -23.83 13.62
N SER A 323 -2.88 -24.68 12.62
CA SER A 323 -2.27 -26.01 12.51
C SER A 323 -0.78 -25.97 12.19
N LEU A 324 -0.33 -24.92 11.51
CA LEU A 324 1.07 -24.74 11.13
C LEU A 324 1.93 -24.29 12.31
N LEU A 325 1.36 -23.49 13.20
CA LEU A 325 2.04 -22.98 14.39
C LEU A 325 1.93 -23.94 15.58
N SER A 326 0.83 -24.66 15.73
CA SER A 326 0.59 -25.54 16.88
C SER A 326 1.57 -26.73 16.96
N SER A 327 1.85 -27.16 18.16
CA SER A 327 2.55 -28.43 18.46
C SER A 327 1.78 -29.21 19.54
N ASN A 328 2.17 -30.47 19.79
CA ASN A 328 1.50 -31.33 20.79
C ASN A 328 1.48 -30.66 22.15
N GLY A 329 0.27 -30.46 22.70
CA GLY A 329 0.05 -29.80 24.00
C GLY A 329 0.20 -28.27 23.97
N ASN A 330 0.51 -27.67 22.81
CA ASN A 330 0.71 -26.22 22.66
C ASN A 330 -0.17 -25.72 21.51
N GLU A 331 -1.46 -25.70 21.72
CA GLU A 331 -2.42 -25.29 20.71
C GLU A 331 -2.41 -23.78 20.51
N VAL A 332 -2.38 -23.36 19.24
CA VAL A 332 -2.63 -21.98 18.81
C VAL A 332 -4.05 -21.91 18.26
N ARG A 333 -4.90 -21.06 18.81
CA ARG A 333 -6.28 -20.86 18.36
C ARG A 333 -6.50 -19.43 17.91
N THR A 334 -7.07 -19.25 16.74
CA THR A 334 -7.46 -17.94 16.22
C THR A 334 -8.57 -17.36 17.08
N THR A 335 -8.36 -16.14 17.55
CA THR A 335 -9.33 -15.38 18.35
C THR A 335 -9.61 -14.06 17.64
N PRO A 336 -10.67 -14.00 16.81
CA PRO A 336 -11.13 -12.75 16.23
C PRO A 336 -11.65 -11.82 17.33
N ILE A 337 -11.21 -10.56 17.30
CA ILE A 337 -11.63 -9.53 18.27
C ILE A 337 -11.93 -8.21 17.53
N PRO A 338 -12.79 -7.34 18.08
CA PRO A 338 -13.08 -6.03 17.52
C PRO A 338 -11.80 -5.22 17.27
N ARG A 339 -11.77 -4.46 16.17
CA ARG A 339 -10.59 -3.67 15.78
C ARG A 339 -10.09 -2.75 16.91
N THR A 340 -10.97 -2.14 17.68
CA THR A 340 -10.58 -1.27 18.81
C THR A 340 -9.79 -2.04 19.86
N THR A 341 -10.31 -3.20 20.27
CA THR A 341 -9.67 -4.10 21.24
C THR A 341 -8.36 -4.65 20.68
N TRP A 342 -8.33 -4.99 19.39
CA TRP A 342 -7.12 -5.45 18.71
C TRP A 342 -6.01 -4.38 18.72
N LEU A 343 -6.36 -3.11 18.44
CA LEU A 343 -5.41 -2.00 18.49
C LEU A 343 -4.89 -1.73 19.90
N GLU A 344 -5.74 -1.85 20.93
CA GLU A 344 -5.37 -1.71 22.32
C GLU A 344 -4.43 -2.84 22.76
N ALA A 345 -4.78 -4.09 22.46
CA ALA A 345 -3.93 -5.25 22.73
C ALA A 345 -2.55 -5.12 22.08
N ARG A 346 -2.52 -4.70 20.81
CA ARG A 346 -1.30 -4.46 20.05
C ARG A 346 -0.41 -3.38 20.68
N ARG A 347 -0.99 -2.24 21.06
CA ARG A 347 -0.26 -1.14 21.73
C ARG A 347 0.29 -1.54 23.09
N ALA A 348 -0.53 -2.23 23.87
CA ALA A 348 -0.16 -2.70 25.20
C ALA A 348 0.71 -3.97 25.18
N ARG A 349 0.89 -4.60 24.00
CA ARG A 349 1.56 -5.90 23.79
C ARG A 349 0.95 -7.02 24.65
N ARG A 350 -0.35 -6.92 24.98
CA ARG A 350 -1.11 -7.91 25.78
C ARG A 350 -1.75 -8.95 24.85
N TYR A 351 -0.98 -9.93 24.44
CA TYR A 351 -1.37 -11.08 23.63
C TYR A 351 -0.27 -12.15 23.71
N GLY A 352 -0.62 -13.39 23.41
CA GLY A 352 0.37 -14.44 23.13
C GLY A 352 0.94 -14.26 21.74
N LEU A 353 0.08 -14.41 20.73
CA LEU A 353 0.38 -14.17 19.31
C LEU A 353 -0.62 -13.17 18.73
N LEU A 354 -0.16 -12.37 17.77
CA LEU A 354 -1.00 -11.41 17.05
C LEU A 354 -0.61 -11.38 15.57
N LEU A 355 -1.61 -11.50 14.70
CA LEU A 355 -1.43 -11.35 13.25
C LEU A 355 -1.64 -9.88 12.89
N ASP A 356 -0.68 -9.32 12.15
CA ASP A 356 -0.66 -7.91 11.77
C ASP A 356 -0.27 -7.73 10.30
N PHE A 357 -0.57 -6.56 9.76
CA PHE A 357 -0.17 -6.11 8.44
C PHE A 357 0.73 -4.88 8.58
N VAL A 358 1.77 -4.80 7.76
CA VAL A 358 2.61 -3.61 7.65
C VAL A 358 2.70 -3.20 6.19
N ARG A 359 2.35 -1.95 5.91
CA ARG A 359 2.33 -1.38 4.57
C ARG A 359 3.75 -1.28 4.01
N ALA A 360 3.92 -1.68 2.74
CA ALA A 360 5.14 -1.42 1.99
C ALA A 360 5.23 0.07 1.59
N ALA A 361 6.46 0.58 1.54
CA ALA A 361 6.75 1.92 1.09
C ALA A 361 7.36 1.89 -0.32
N ASN A 362 6.74 2.54 -1.29
CA ASN A 362 7.26 2.83 -2.65
C ASN A 362 7.77 1.65 -3.50
N GLY A 363 7.40 0.40 -3.21
CA GLY A 363 7.94 -0.74 -3.97
C GLY A 363 9.45 -0.97 -3.82
N ASP A 364 10.18 -0.08 -3.14
CA ASP A 364 11.57 -0.30 -2.73
C ASP A 364 11.60 -1.22 -1.52
N VAL A 365 12.20 -2.40 -1.71
CA VAL A 365 12.30 -3.43 -0.66
C VAL A 365 13.00 -2.87 0.59
N THR A 366 14.01 -2.03 0.41
CA THR A 366 14.78 -1.45 1.55
C THR A 366 13.94 -0.47 2.35
N GLN A 367 13.22 0.45 1.69
CA GLN A 367 12.34 1.42 2.36
C GLN A 367 11.13 0.73 2.99
N SER A 368 10.57 -0.27 2.32
CA SER A 368 9.48 -1.09 2.85
C SER A 368 9.92 -1.82 4.11
N ALA A 369 11.13 -2.35 4.11
CA ALA A 369 11.75 -3.02 5.23
C ALA A 369 12.04 -2.06 6.40
N GLN A 370 12.43 -0.84 6.13
CA GLN A 370 12.57 0.21 7.15
C GLN A 370 11.22 0.52 7.81
N ALA A 371 10.17 0.66 7.01
CA ALA A 371 8.82 0.88 7.53
C ALA A 371 8.38 -0.29 8.43
N LEU A 372 8.68 -1.52 8.04
CA LEU A 372 8.41 -2.73 8.80
C LEU A 372 9.12 -2.72 10.16
N LEU A 373 10.43 -2.48 10.17
CA LEU A 373 11.24 -2.52 11.39
C LEU A 373 10.90 -1.37 12.33
N SER A 374 10.68 -0.19 11.80
CA SER A 374 10.36 0.99 12.60
C SER A 374 8.94 0.95 13.18
N ALA A 375 8.02 0.18 12.59
CA ALA A 375 6.72 -0.10 13.18
C ALA A 375 6.83 -0.92 14.48
N VAL A 376 7.96 -1.56 14.73
CA VAL A 376 8.26 -2.34 15.94
C VAL A 376 9.22 -1.58 16.86
N ASP A 377 10.29 -1.01 16.31
CA ASP A 377 11.26 -0.21 17.04
C ASP A 377 11.63 1.05 16.24
N PRO A 378 11.13 2.24 16.64
CA PRO A 378 11.43 3.50 15.99
C PRO A 378 12.94 3.84 15.93
N ALA A 379 13.77 3.26 16.80
CA ALA A 379 15.21 3.47 16.76
C ALA A 379 15.84 2.85 15.49
N LEU A 380 15.27 1.78 14.95
CA LEU A 380 15.71 1.15 13.71
C LEU A 380 15.46 2.04 12.47
N ALA A 381 14.52 2.97 12.53
CA ALA A 381 14.33 3.97 11.49
C ALA A 381 15.56 4.85 11.27
N ARG A 382 16.36 5.07 12.32
CA ARG A 382 17.58 5.87 12.25
C ARG A 382 18.76 5.14 11.62
N ARG A 383 18.70 3.81 11.50
CA ARG A 383 19.73 2.95 10.92
C ARG A 383 19.08 1.98 9.93
N PRO A 384 18.77 2.46 8.72
CA PRO A 384 18.08 1.65 7.75
C PRO A 384 18.89 0.40 7.38
N PRO A 385 18.25 -0.78 7.28
CA PRO A 385 18.90 -1.96 6.77
C PRO A 385 19.29 -1.73 5.29
N LYS A 386 20.43 -2.27 4.89
CA LYS A 386 20.99 -2.05 3.54
C LYS A 386 20.33 -2.95 2.47
N ASN A 387 19.78 -4.07 2.89
CA ASN A 387 19.15 -5.08 1.99
C ASN A 387 18.19 -5.98 2.77
N LEU A 388 17.49 -6.85 2.07
CA LEU A 388 16.50 -7.77 2.65
C LEU A 388 17.11 -8.69 3.73
N ASN A 389 18.33 -9.19 3.53
CA ASN A 389 18.98 -10.05 4.53
C ASN A 389 19.21 -9.30 5.83
N SER A 390 19.62 -8.03 5.77
CA SER A 390 19.77 -7.17 6.97
C SER A 390 18.44 -6.97 7.70
N VAL A 391 17.31 -6.99 6.98
CA VAL A 391 15.97 -6.93 7.58
C VAL A 391 15.65 -8.23 8.30
N LEU A 392 15.88 -9.37 7.67
CA LEU A 392 15.68 -10.68 8.28
C LEU A 392 16.55 -10.85 9.52
N ASP A 393 17.79 -10.41 9.47
CA ASP A 393 18.68 -10.43 10.64
C ASP A 393 18.16 -9.51 11.76
N ALA A 394 17.65 -8.34 11.42
CA ALA A 394 17.07 -7.43 12.41
C ALA A 394 15.82 -8.03 13.08
N THR A 395 15.01 -8.81 12.39
CA THR A 395 13.83 -9.47 13.00
C THR A 395 14.20 -10.46 14.09
N ARG A 396 15.41 -11.03 14.05
CA ARG A 396 15.93 -11.93 15.11
C ARG A 396 16.14 -11.22 16.45
N THR A 397 16.20 -9.91 16.44
CA THR A 397 16.32 -9.08 17.67
C THR A 397 14.99 -8.45 18.09
N LEU A 398 13.91 -8.76 17.39
CA LEU A 398 12.57 -8.19 17.59
C LEU A 398 11.56 -9.26 17.97
N THR A 399 10.42 -8.81 18.46
CA THR A 399 9.23 -9.63 18.74
C THR A 399 8.30 -9.71 17.53
N LEU A 400 8.88 -9.76 16.33
CA LEU A 400 8.20 -9.76 15.06
C LEU A 400 8.85 -10.79 14.12
N GLY A 401 8.01 -11.60 13.47
CA GLY A 401 8.41 -12.49 12.38
C GLY A 401 7.63 -12.16 11.11
N ILE A 402 8.27 -12.27 9.96
CA ILE A 402 7.64 -11.98 8.67
C ILE A 402 7.04 -13.27 8.12
N VAL A 403 5.71 -13.31 7.98
CA VAL A 403 4.99 -14.42 7.34
C VAL A 403 5.25 -14.39 5.83
N GLY A 404 5.19 -13.22 5.22
CA GLY A 404 5.54 -13.03 3.82
C GLY A 404 5.07 -11.69 3.25
N GLU A 405 5.41 -11.50 1.97
CA GLU A 405 5.03 -10.33 1.18
C GLU A 405 3.62 -10.49 0.63
N VAL A 406 2.83 -9.42 0.66
CA VAL A 406 1.55 -9.36 -0.02
C VAL A 406 1.67 -8.48 -1.25
N ARG A 407 1.30 -9.05 -2.40
CA ARG A 407 1.33 -8.37 -3.69
C ARG A 407 -0.08 -8.22 -4.23
N VAL A 408 -0.26 -7.22 -5.09
CA VAL A 408 -1.44 -7.16 -5.93
C VAL A 408 -1.24 -8.17 -7.06
N ALA A 409 -1.74 -9.38 -6.87
CA ALA A 409 -1.61 -10.47 -7.84
C ALA A 409 -2.97 -11.17 -8.03
N GLY A 410 -3.22 -11.67 -9.24
CA GLY A 410 -4.48 -12.36 -9.55
C GLY A 410 -4.78 -12.33 -11.05
N ALA A 411 -6.02 -12.01 -11.40
CA ALA A 411 -6.48 -11.91 -12.78
C ALA A 411 -7.37 -10.68 -12.97
N ARG A 412 -7.47 -10.20 -14.20
CA ARG A 412 -8.30 -9.06 -14.60
C ARG A 412 -9.09 -9.36 -15.88
N SER A 413 -10.18 -8.67 -16.07
CA SER A 413 -10.95 -8.72 -17.32
C SER A 413 -10.15 -8.08 -18.45
N PRO A 414 -10.28 -8.58 -19.71
CA PRO A 414 -9.53 -8.05 -20.87
C PRO A 414 -9.80 -6.57 -21.16
N GLU A 415 -10.96 -6.06 -20.78
CA GLU A 415 -11.34 -4.65 -20.90
C GLU A 415 -10.35 -3.70 -20.17
N PHE A 416 -9.60 -4.23 -19.22
CA PHE A 416 -8.60 -3.51 -18.43
C PHE A 416 -7.16 -3.93 -18.78
N GLU A 417 -6.89 -4.32 -20.01
CA GLU A 417 -5.55 -4.72 -20.47
C GLU A 417 -4.49 -3.63 -20.24
N GLY A 418 -4.85 -2.37 -20.43
CA GLY A 418 -3.95 -1.23 -20.20
C GLY A 418 -3.60 -0.96 -18.73
N LEU A 419 -4.08 -1.78 -17.78
CA LEU A 419 -3.76 -1.69 -16.36
C LEU A 419 -2.53 -2.56 -16.00
N ASP A 420 -1.48 -2.53 -16.79
CA ASP A 420 -0.33 -3.40 -16.61
C ASP A 420 0.53 -3.08 -15.39
N THR A 421 0.63 -1.82 -15.05
CA THR A 421 1.40 -1.38 -13.90
C THR A 421 0.45 -0.98 -12.79
N TRP A 422 0.08 -1.94 -11.97
CA TRP A 422 -0.84 -1.70 -10.90
C TRP A 422 -0.23 -0.88 -9.75
N GLN A 423 -0.28 0.41 -9.91
CA GLN A 423 -0.28 1.34 -8.80
C GLN A 423 -1.65 1.99 -8.78
N LEU A 424 -2.60 1.45 -8.03
CA LEU A 424 -3.98 1.96 -7.93
C LEU A 424 -4.08 3.46 -7.58
N GLY A 425 -2.99 4.11 -7.30
CA GLY A 425 -2.91 5.55 -7.08
C GLY A 425 -2.24 6.34 -8.18
N SER A 426 -1.49 5.72 -9.09
CA SER A 426 -0.71 6.46 -10.09
C SER A 426 -0.96 6.04 -11.54
N VAL A 427 -1.47 4.87 -11.78
CA VAL A 427 -1.70 4.32 -13.13
C VAL A 427 -2.88 4.97 -13.83
N TRP A 428 -3.78 5.51 -13.05
CA TRP A 428 -4.97 6.20 -13.53
C TRP A 428 -4.72 7.64 -13.93
N LEU A 429 -3.50 8.12 -13.81
CA LEU A 429 -3.12 9.47 -14.20
C LEU A 429 -2.73 9.49 -15.67
N ASN A 430 -3.22 10.48 -16.43
CA ASN A 430 -2.87 10.68 -17.82
C ASN A 430 -1.34 10.79 -17.98
N PRO A 431 -0.65 9.83 -18.65
CA PRO A 431 0.81 9.86 -18.81
C PRO A 431 1.30 11.05 -19.63
N GLU A 432 0.46 11.68 -20.45
CA GLU A 432 0.81 12.85 -21.25
C GLU A 432 0.91 14.14 -20.43
N ARG A 433 0.49 14.12 -19.17
CA ARG A 433 0.57 15.27 -18.25
C ARG A 433 1.67 15.13 -17.18
N ARG A 434 2.62 14.24 -17.42
CA ARG A 434 3.79 14.06 -16.54
C ARG A 434 4.89 15.09 -16.84
#